data_514e58cde69a221a04d7dd726e2f5c57
#
_entry.id   514e58cde69a221a04d7dd726e2f5c57
#
_cell.length_a   1.000
_cell.length_b   1.000
_cell.length_c   1.000
_cell.angle_alpha   90.00
_cell.angle_beta   90.00
_cell.angle_gamma   90.00
#
_symmetry.space_group_name_H-M   'P 1'
#
loop_
_entity.id
_entity.type
_entity.pdbx_description
1 polymer ?
#
loop_
_entity_poly.entity_id
_entity_poly.type
_entity_poly.pdbx_seq_one_letter_code
_entity_poly.pdbx_strand_id
1 'polypeptide(L)'
;DTAHIAIGDEGSQFRNPLVKVLVSKDEIKNNGGNIEEIFREADIWFPSQLPDGKFVDLVKLQDKDDQTYVNTLLRTLREEMRASDAKLASVVDLVWDKYAAEFLLLLNLTAPDEQTFKTAFKTAYRNDASLRERLADEVSALARTYLTGSLGIDQLEYEVGHIDISSDIVDMLADNLDPEGTPNARNTLFLYGQITSGLPLSLLLDPSFSPTEITFQVGVGADKASNDIPQTQLFAEDLRQIVEGITIRIPVTLTEYYPGKGFSDDQYQIVISLSLLKNGGLKLDI
;
A
#
# COMPACT_ATOMS: atom_id res chain seq x y z
N ASP A 1 -11.37 55.42 6.89
CA ASP A 1 -10.36 54.80 7.77
C ASP A 1 -10.64 53.29 7.83
N THR A 2 -9.80 52.54 7.20
CA THR A 2 -9.89 51.04 7.27
C THR A 2 -9.34 50.65 8.65
N ALA A 3 -10.17 49.96 9.44
CA ALA A 3 -9.72 49.46 10.73
C ALA A 3 -8.97 48.13 10.49
N HIS A 4 -7.79 47.99 11.06
CA HIS A 4 -7.01 46.79 11.00
C HIS A 4 -7.09 46.05 12.34
N ILE A 5 -7.51 44.80 12.32
CA ILE A 5 -7.44 43.92 13.49
C ILE A 5 -6.30 42.92 13.26
N ALA A 6 -5.32 42.91 14.15
CA ALA A 6 -4.26 41.91 14.15
C ALA A 6 -4.59 40.79 15.14
N ILE A 7 -4.51 39.55 14.71
CA ILE A 7 -4.65 38.35 15.55
C ILE A 7 -3.31 37.61 15.56
N GLY A 8 -2.69 37.55 16.73
CA GLY A 8 -1.38 36.97 16.89
C GLY A 8 -0.23 37.86 16.43
N ASP A 9 0.97 37.32 16.53
CA ASP A 9 2.23 37.97 16.17
C ASP A 9 3.08 37.08 15.26
N GLU A 10 4.32 37.43 15.00
CA GLU A 10 5.25 36.66 14.17
C GLU A 10 5.57 35.26 14.69
N GLY A 11 5.37 34.99 15.99
CA GLY A 11 5.57 33.71 16.63
C GLY A 11 4.31 32.85 16.69
N SER A 12 3.17 33.37 16.25
CA SER A 12 1.88 32.68 16.32
C SER A 12 1.79 31.53 15.33
N GLN A 13 1.12 30.45 15.72
CA GLN A 13 0.83 29.29 14.89
C GLN A 13 -0.65 28.92 15.00
N PHE A 14 -1.28 28.76 13.86
CA PHE A 14 -2.68 28.34 13.76
C PHE A 14 -2.75 27.01 13.02
N ARG A 15 -3.40 26.02 13.63
CA ARG A 15 -3.60 24.69 13.06
C ARG A 15 -5.05 24.45 12.79
N ASN A 16 -5.36 23.96 11.61
CA ASN A 16 -6.74 23.69 11.22
C ASN A 16 -6.83 22.36 10.44
N PRO A 17 -7.69 21.41 10.85
CA PRO A 17 -7.99 20.24 10.03
C PRO A 17 -8.58 20.68 8.69
N LEU A 18 -8.09 20.12 7.59
CA LEU A 18 -8.57 20.41 6.25
C LEU A 18 -9.51 19.32 5.76
N VAL A 19 -9.01 18.10 5.65
CA VAL A 19 -9.77 16.97 5.12
C VAL A 19 -9.26 15.65 5.70
N LYS A 20 -10.17 14.69 5.83
CA LYS A 20 -9.85 13.31 6.14
C LYS A 20 -10.36 12.43 5.00
N VAL A 21 -9.44 11.79 4.30
CA VAL A 21 -9.74 10.83 3.24
C VAL A 21 -9.67 9.42 3.82
N LEU A 22 -10.74 8.66 3.64
CA LEU A 22 -10.82 7.26 4.00
C LEU A 22 -10.88 6.45 2.71
N VAL A 23 -9.80 5.73 2.39
CA VAL A 23 -9.81 4.74 1.32
C VAL A 23 -10.27 3.41 1.92
N SER A 24 -11.52 3.07 1.67
CA SER A 24 -12.18 1.90 2.22
C SER A 24 -11.76 0.61 1.53
N LYS A 25 -12.11 -0.52 2.13
CA LYS A 25 -11.96 -1.86 1.54
C LYS A 25 -12.55 -1.95 0.13
N ASP A 26 -13.73 -1.38 -0.08
CA ASP A 26 -14.43 -1.46 -1.38
C ASP A 26 -13.72 -0.60 -2.43
N GLU A 27 -13.21 0.57 -2.07
CA GLU A 27 -12.43 1.43 -2.97
C GLU A 27 -11.11 0.77 -3.35
N ILE A 28 -10.40 0.16 -2.41
CA ILE A 28 -9.19 -0.61 -2.68
C ILE A 28 -9.50 -1.78 -3.61
N LYS A 29 -10.59 -2.51 -3.36
CA LYS A 29 -11.05 -3.60 -4.22
C LYS A 29 -11.33 -3.15 -5.64
N ASN A 30 -12.04 -2.04 -5.80
CA ASN A 30 -12.45 -1.53 -7.11
C ASN A 30 -11.26 -1.03 -7.94
N ASN A 31 -10.23 -0.50 -7.30
CA ASN A 31 -9.05 0.07 -7.96
C ASN A 31 -7.86 -0.90 -8.07
N GLY A 32 -7.77 -1.90 -7.19
CA GLY A 32 -6.63 -2.82 -7.10
C GLY A 32 -6.97 -4.29 -7.33
N GLY A 33 -8.20 -4.62 -7.72
CA GLY A 33 -8.66 -6.00 -7.81
C GLY A 33 -8.88 -6.64 -6.43
N ASN A 34 -8.97 -7.96 -6.40
CA ASN A 34 -9.22 -8.69 -5.15
C ASN A 34 -7.91 -8.92 -4.36
N ILE A 35 -7.39 -7.85 -3.75
CA ILE A 35 -6.15 -7.88 -2.96
C ILE A 35 -6.19 -8.97 -1.88
N GLU A 36 -7.32 -9.13 -1.20
CA GLU A 36 -7.47 -10.14 -0.15
C GLU A 36 -7.26 -11.57 -0.70
N GLU A 37 -7.80 -11.86 -1.89
CA GLU A 37 -7.60 -13.15 -2.54
C GLU A 37 -6.17 -13.34 -3.02
N ILE A 38 -5.59 -12.30 -3.63
CA ILE A 38 -4.20 -12.31 -4.09
C ILE A 38 -3.26 -12.64 -2.93
N PHE A 39 -3.40 -11.98 -1.79
CA PHE A 39 -2.50 -12.22 -0.66
C PHE A 39 -2.86 -13.47 0.16
N ARG A 40 -4.09 -13.97 0.08
CA ARG A 40 -4.40 -15.31 0.62
C ARG A 40 -3.66 -16.40 -0.15
N GLU A 41 -3.57 -16.29 -1.47
CA GLU A 41 -2.77 -17.19 -2.29
C GLU A 41 -1.26 -16.98 -2.03
N ALA A 42 -0.83 -15.73 -1.84
CA ALA A 42 0.55 -15.41 -1.47
C ALA A 42 1.00 -16.11 -0.18
N ASP A 43 0.16 -16.20 0.85
CA ASP A 43 0.45 -16.92 2.10
C ASP A 43 0.77 -18.40 1.86
N ILE A 44 0.26 -18.97 0.78
CA ILE A 44 0.54 -20.37 0.40
C ILE A 44 1.87 -20.46 -0.35
N TRP A 45 2.11 -19.57 -1.33
CA TRP A 45 3.32 -19.58 -2.14
C TRP A 45 4.56 -19.05 -1.43
N PHE A 46 4.39 -18.14 -0.46
CA PHE A 46 5.53 -17.69 0.36
C PHE A 46 5.85 -18.70 1.46
N PRO A 47 7.13 -18.88 1.81
CA PRO A 47 7.49 -19.64 3.00
C PRO A 47 6.98 -18.93 4.27
N SER A 48 6.55 -19.70 5.27
CA SER A 48 6.07 -19.18 6.55
C SER A 48 7.20 -18.58 7.39
N GLN A 49 8.43 -19.05 7.18
CA GLN A 49 9.64 -18.50 7.78
C GLN A 49 10.53 -17.95 6.68
N LEU A 50 10.68 -16.64 6.66
CA LEU A 50 11.49 -15.96 5.67
C LEU A 50 12.98 -16.00 6.08
N PRO A 51 13.91 -16.25 5.12
CA PRO A 51 15.34 -16.39 5.42
C PRO A 51 15.96 -15.14 6.05
N ASP A 52 15.51 -13.95 5.63
CA ASP A 52 16.15 -12.67 5.91
C ASP A 52 15.27 -11.68 6.68
N GLY A 53 14.13 -12.10 7.25
CA GLY A 53 13.31 -11.11 7.97
C GLY A 53 11.86 -11.51 8.22
N LYS A 54 11.05 -10.49 8.56
CA LYS A 54 9.65 -10.61 8.93
C LYS A 54 8.69 -10.43 7.75
N PHE A 55 9.18 -9.95 6.63
CA PHE A 55 8.39 -9.58 5.46
C PHE A 55 9.05 -10.04 4.17
N VAL A 56 8.22 -10.15 3.13
CA VAL A 56 8.70 -10.36 1.76
C VAL A 56 8.98 -9.01 1.12
N ASP A 57 10.18 -8.82 0.62
CA ASP A 57 10.59 -7.64 -0.14
C ASP A 57 10.02 -7.73 -1.56
N LEU A 58 8.91 -7.04 -1.80
CA LEU A 58 8.20 -7.07 -3.08
C LEU A 58 8.97 -6.35 -4.19
N VAL A 59 9.82 -5.40 -3.85
CA VAL A 59 10.67 -4.70 -4.82
C VAL A 59 11.72 -5.67 -5.39
N LYS A 60 12.35 -6.47 -4.54
CA LYS A 60 13.30 -7.51 -4.97
C LYS A 60 12.64 -8.63 -5.77
N LEU A 61 11.36 -8.93 -5.53
CA LEU A 61 10.65 -9.92 -6.36
C LEU A 61 10.46 -9.45 -7.79
N GLN A 62 10.33 -8.16 -8.01
CA GLN A 62 10.12 -7.56 -9.34
C GLN A 62 11.43 -7.29 -10.09
N ASP A 63 12.59 -7.49 -9.45
CA ASP A 63 13.89 -7.35 -10.09
C ASP A 63 14.12 -8.49 -11.08
N LYS A 64 14.04 -8.17 -12.38
CA LYS A 64 14.23 -9.13 -13.47
C LYS A 64 15.70 -9.47 -13.70
N ASP A 65 16.60 -8.61 -13.29
CA ASP A 65 18.05 -8.74 -13.50
C ASP A 65 18.70 -9.56 -12.39
N ASP A 66 18.15 -9.53 -11.17
CA ASP A 66 18.60 -10.34 -10.03
C ASP A 66 17.51 -11.27 -9.50
N GLN A 67 17.60 -12.53 -9.86
CA GLN A 67 16.66 -13.58 -9.41
C GLN A 67 17.09 -14.30 -8.12
N THR A 68 18.14 -13.84 -7.46
CA THR A 68 18.70 -14.50 -6.26
C THR A 68 17.67 -14.56 -5.14
N TYR A 69 16.93 -13.48 -4.93
CA TYR A 69 15.90 -13.40 -3.90
C TYR A 69 14.74 -14.37 -4.14
N VAL A 70 14.21 -14.38 -5.37
CA VAL A 70 13.15 -15.34 -5.78
C VAL A 70 13.61 -16.77 -5.59
N ASN A 71 14.83 -17.11 -6.05
CA ASN A 71 15.39 -18.44 -5.91
C ASN A 71 15.54 -18.86 -4.44
N THR A 72 15.90 -17.92 -3.57
CA THR A 72 16.00 -18.18 -2.13
C THR A 72 14.64 -18.49 -1.52
N LEU A 73 13.60 -17.72 -1.86
CA LEU A 73 12.23 -17.99 -1.40
C LEU A 73 11.72 -19.35 -1.88
N LEU A 74 11.92 -19.69 -3.15
CA LEU A 74 11.49 -20.97 -3.71
C LEU A 74 12.21 -22.16 -3.05
N ARG A 75 13.50 -22.04 -2.77
CA ARG A 75 14.23 -23.06 -2.02
C ARG A 75 13.66 -23.22 -0.61
N THR A 76 13.41 -22.14 0.09
CA THR A 76 12.82 -22.18 1.44
C THR A 76 11.43 -22.78 1.42
N LEU A 77 10.60 -22.48 0.43
CA LEU A 77 9.29 -23.11 0.23
C LEU A 77 9.41 -24.63 0.07
N ARG A 78 10.34 -25.10 -0.76
CA ARG A 78 10.60 -26.55 -0.95
C ARG A 78 11.01 -27.25 0.35
N GLU A 79 11.91 -26.62 1.11
CA GLU A 79 12.36 -27.12 2.41
C GLU A 79 11.21 -27.19 3.43
N GLU A 80 10.36 -26.16 3.46
CA GLU A 80 9.21 -26.10 4.34
C GLU A 80 8.15 -27.15 3.97
N MET A 81 7.82 -27.32 2.69
CA MET A 81 6.92 -28.40 2.22
C MET A 81 7.43 -29.77 2.63
N ARG A 82 8.76 -29.96 2.67
CA ARG A 82 9.37 -31.21 3.11
C ARG A 82 9.29 -31.41 4.61
N ALA A 83 9.39 -30.33 5.40
CA ALA A 83 9.44 -30.37 6.86
C ALA A 83 8.06 -30.28 7.53
N SER A 84 7.07 -29.65 6.88
CA SER A 84 5.76 -29.34 7.45
C SER A 84 4.62 -30.01 6.66
N ASP A 85 3.85 -30.85 7.34
CA ASP A 85 2.65 -31.46 6.77
C ASP A 85 1.56 -30.41 6.50
N ALA A 86 1.46 -29.38 7.34
CA ALA A 86 0.51 -28.30 7.18
C ALA A 86 0.82 -27.47 5.92
N LYS A 87 2.09 -27.11 5.70
CA LYS A 87 2.52 -26.39 4.50
C LYS A 87 2.29 -27.21 3.23
N LEU A 88 2.69 -28.46 3.26
CA LEU A 88 2.44 -29.39 2.14
C LEU A 88 0.94 -29.49 1.85
N ALA A 89 0.10 -29.60 2.88
CA ALA A 89 -1.35 -29.67 2.70
C ALA A 89 -1.91 -28.40 2.05
N SER A 90 -1.52 -27.21 2.51
CA SER A 90 -1.97 -25.94 1.94
C SER A 90 -1.57 -25.78 0.46
N VAL A 91 -0.35 -26.17 0.11
CA VAL A 91 0.10 -26.17 -1.29
C VAL A 91 -0.69 -27.15 -2.14
N VAL A 92 -0.91 -28.38 -1.64
CA VAL A 92 -1.67 -29.40 -2.37
C VAL A 92 -3.13 -29.02 -2.55
N ASP A 93 -3.73 -28.34 -1.57
CA ASP A 93 -5.10 -27.82 -1.66
C ASP A 93 -5.21 -26.76 -2.76
N LEU A 94 -4.28 -25.80 -2.79
CA LEU A 94 -4.23 -24.78 -3.84
C LEU A 94 -3.97 -25.39 -5.23
N VAL A 95 -3.05 -26.36 -5.31
CA VAL A 95 -2.75 -27.08 -6.57
C VAL A 95 -3.98 -27.80 -7.07
N TRP A 96 -4.75 -28.46 -6.20
CA TRP A 96 -6.01 -29.09 -6.60
C TRP A 96 -6.99 -28.08 -7.16
N ASP A 97 -7.18 -26.98 -6.47
CA ASP A 97 -8.19 -25.96 -6.82
C ASP A 97 -7.91 -25.24 -8.14
N LYS A 98 -6.63 -25.01 -8.46
CA LYS A 98 -6.25 -24.15 -9.59
C LYS A 98 -5.38 -24.83 -10.66
N TYR A 99 -4.61 -25.84 -10.31
CA TYR A 99 -3.50 -26.35 -11.13
C TYR A 99 -3.45 -27.90 -11.23
N ALA A 100 -4.54 -28.58 -10.91
CA ALA A 100 -4.54 -30.05 -10.87
C ALA A 100 -4.07 -30.67 -12.19
N ALA A 101 -4.44 -30.08 -13.33
CA ALA A 101 -4.13 -30.62 -14.66
C ALA A 101 -2.62 -30.77 -14.91
N GLU A 102 -1.79 -29.87 -14.40
CA GLU A 102 -0.33 -29.87 -14.55
C GLU A 102 0.33 -31.07 -13.85
N PHE A 103 -0.32 -31.62 -12.84
CA PHE A 103 0.21 -32.71 -12.01
C PHE A 103 -0.32 -34.10 -12.34
N LEU A 104 -1.39 -34.20 -13.14
CA LEU A 104 -2.04 -35.49 -13.43
C LEU A 104 -1.06 -36.50 -14.05
N LEU A 105 -0.27 -36.06 -15.01
CA LEU A 105 0.72 -36.92 -15.67
C LEU A 105 1.82 -37.35 -14.70
N LEU A 106 2.30 -36.45 -13.85
CA LEU A 106 3.32 -36.76 -12.85
C LEU A 106 2.85 -37.79 -11.83
N LEU A 107 1.58 -37.68 -11.43
CA LEU A 107 0.95 -38.58 -10.45
C LEU A 107 0.38 -39.85 -11.07
N ASN A 108 0.45 -39.98 -12.41
CA ASN A 108 -0.16 -41.08 -13.17
C ASN A 108 -1.66 -41.27 -12.85
N LEU A 109 -2.40 -40.12 -12.84
CA LEU A 109 -3.82 -40.09 -12.54
C LEU A 109 -4.64 -39.70 -13.77
N THR A 110 -5.83 -40.28 -13.89
CA THR A 110 -6.80 -39.94 -14.94
C THR A 110 -8.11 -39.53 -14.28
N ALA A 111 -8.50 -38.25 -14.40
CA ALA A 111 -9.72 -37.69 -13.84
C ALA A 111 -10.02 -38.09 -12.39
N PRO A 112 -9.08 -37.90 -11.44
CA PRO A 112 -9.27 -38.26 -10.04
C PRO A 112 -10.27 -37.34 -9.37
N ASP A 113 -10.90 -37.84 -8.30
CA ASP A 113 -11.54 -36.97 -7.33
C ASP A 113 -10.49 -36.25 -6.46
N GLU A 114 -10.93 -35.23 -5.73
CA GLU A 114 -10.10 -34.39 -4.86
C GLU A 114 -9.29 -35.23 -3.86
N GLN A 115 -9.94 -36.16 -3.17
CA GLN A 115 -9.30 -36.96 -2.13
C GLN A 115 -8.22 -37.90 -2.72
N THR A 116 -8.49 -38.48 -3.86
CA THR A 116 -7.54 -39.36 -4.58
C THR A 116 -6.32 -38.55 -5.02
N PHE A 117 -6.53 -37.34 -5.61
CA PHE A 117 -5.45 -36.46 -6.02
C PHE A 117 -4.57 -36.04 -4.84
N LYS A 118 -5.19 -35.47 -3.79
CA LYS A 118 -4.47 -34.98 -2.60
C LYS A 118 -3.70 -36.11 -1.89
N THR A 119 -4.28 -37.28 -1.78
CA THR A 119 -3.61 -38.44 -1.18
C THR A 119 -2.43 -38.91 -2.03
N ALA A 120 -2.60 -39.00 -3.35
CA ALA A 120 -1.52 -39.40 -4.25
C ALA A 120 -0.36 -38.43 -4.21
N PHE A 121 -0.65 -37.11 -4.26
CA PHE A 121 0.36 -36.06 -4.19
C PHE A 121 1.17 -36.14 -2.88
N LYS A 122 0.49 -36.14 -1.73
CA LYS A 122 1.14 -36.19 -0.41
C LYS A 122 1.96 -37.45 -0.24
N THR A 123 1.44 -38.64 -0.65
CA THR A 123 2.14 -39.91 -0.57
C THR A 123 3.39 -39.90 -1.44
N ALA A 124 3.28 -39.47 -2.70
CA ALA A 124 4.42 -39.35 -3.61
C ALA A 124 5.48 -38.41 -3.08
N TYR A 125 5.07 -37.25 -2.60
CA TYR A 125 5.98 -36.26 -2.04
C TYR A 125 6.74 -36.76 -0.81
N ARG A 126 6.11 -37.55 0.06
CA ARG A 126 6.74 -38.10 1.26
C ARG A 126 7.63 -39.29 0.99
N ASN A 127 7.21 -40.22 0.13
CA ASN A 127 7.77 -41.54 0.07
C ASN A 127 8.63 -41.82 -1.17
N ASP A 128 8.52 -40.98 -2.23
CA ASP A 128 9.29 -41.14 -3.47
C ASP A 128 10.21 -39.95 -3.69
N ALA A 129 11.51 -40.14 -3.50
CA ALA A 129 12.47 -39.05 -3.62
C ALA A 129 12.55 -38.46 -5.05
N SER A 130 12.46 -39.30 -6.09
CA SER A 130 12.53 -38.87 -7.49
C SER A 130 11.27 -38.11 -7.89
N LEU A 131 10.10 -38.61 -7.50
CA LEU A 131 8.83 -37.93 -7.79
C LEU A 131 8.66 -36.66 -6.96
N ARG A 132 9.16 -36.67 -5.73
CA ARG A 132 9.22 -35.45 -4.90
C ARG A 132 9.93 -34.28 -5.61
N GLU A 133 11.12 -34.54 -6.14
CA GLU A 133 11.88 -33.51 -6.83
C GLU A 133 11.12 -32.96 -8.05
N ARG A 134 10.52 -33.81 -8.84
CA ARG A 134 9.70 -33.43 -9.98
C ARG A 134 8.46 -32.62 -9.58
N LEU A 135 7.76 -33.07 -8.52
CA LEU A 135 6.60 -32.32 -7.98
C LEU A 135 7.03 -30.97 -7.42
N ALA A 136 8.17 -30.93 -6.71
CA ALA A 136 8.71 -29.68 -6.16
C ALA A 136 9.18 -28.71 -7.27
N ASP A 137 9.70 -29.21 -8.37
CA ASP A 137 10.07 -28.38 -9.54
C ASP A 137 8.83 -27.75 -10.15
N GLU A 138 7.76 -28.53 -10.36
CA GLU A 138 6.51 -28.00 -10.91
C GLU A 138 5.85 -26.98 -9.96
N VAL A 139 5.77 -27.26 -8.68
CA VAL A 139 5.30 -26.32 -7.65
C VAL A 139 6.14 -25.05 -7.67
N SER A 140 7.47 -25.18 -7.77
CA SER A 140 8.37 -24.01 -7.82
C SER A 140 8.16 -23.17 -9.08
N ALA A 141 7.83 -23.78 -10.22
CA ALA A 141 7.52 -23.05 -11.46
C ALA A 141 6.22 -22.24 -11.32
N LEU A 142 5.17 -22.84 -10.74
CA LEU A 142 3.92 -22.12 -10.45
C LEU A 142 4.13 -20.98 -9.45
N ALA A 143 4.81 -21.27 -8.33
CA ALA A 143 5.13 -20.26 -7.32
C ALA A 143 5.95 -19.09 -7.93
N ARG A 144 6.95 -19.39 -8.76
CA ARG A 144 7.73 -18.37 -9.45
C ARG A 144 6.86 -17.45 -10.31
N THR A 145 5.98 -18.03 -11.12
CA THR A 145 5.06 -17.29 -11.97
C THR A 145 4.18 -16.36 -11.15
N TYR A 146 3.69 -16.83 -10.01
CA TYR A 146 2.91 -16.01 -9.08
C TYR A 146 3.75 -14.90 -8.46
N LEU A 147 4.92 -15.23 -7.89
CA LEU A 147 5.78 -14.30 -7.16
C LEU A 147 6.33 -13.16 -8.04
N THR A 148 6.62 -13.45 -9.32
CA THR A 148 7.16 -12.46 -10.26
C THR A 148 6.09 -11.81 -11.12
N GLY A 149 4.83 -12.20 -10.93
CA GLY A 149 3.68 -11.57 -11.56
C GLY A 149 3.39 -10.19 -10.96
N SER A 150 2.61 -9.37 -11.68
CA SER A 150 2.13 -8.10 -11.13
C SER A 150 1.12 -8.37 -10.02
N LEU A 151 1.46 -7.97 -8.80
CA LEU A 151 0.57 -8.02 -7.63
C LEU A 151 -0.35 -6.78 -7.54
N GLY A 152 -0.39 -5.98 -8.54
CA GLY A 152 -0.86 -4.70 -8.94
C GLY A 152 -2.03 -4.03 -8.27
N ILE A 153 -1.76 -3.12 -7.34
CA ILE A 153 -2.45 -1.83 -7.28
C ILE A 153 -1.51 -0.82 -7.92
N ASP A 154 -1.91 -0.23 -9.06
CA ASP A 154 -1.03 0.73 -9.74
C ASP A 154 -1.33 2.17 -9.30
N GLN A 155 -2.59 2.49 -9.05
CA GLN A 155 -3.00 3.85 -8.69
C GLN A 155 -4.35 3.86 -7.98
N LEU A 156 -4.48 4.73 -6.98
CA LEU A 156 -5.75 5.14 -6.39
C LEU A 156 -6.08 6.56 -6.86
N GLU A 157 -7.35 6.83 -7.13
CA GLU A 157 -7.83 8.18 -7.44
C GLU A 157 -8.98 8.53 -6.50
N TYR A 158 -8.94 9.73 -5.96
CA TYR A 158 -9.94 10.23 -5.02
C TYR A 158 -10.26 11.69 -5.33
N GLU A 159 -11.55 12.01 -5.44
CA GLU A 159 -12.01 13.37 -5.65
C GLU A 159 -12.44 13.99 -4.32
N VAL A 160 -11.82 15.09 -3.97
CA VAL A 160 -12.25 15.96 -2.88
C VAL A 160 -12.99 17.12 -3.52
N GLY A 161 -14.29 17.16 -3.32
CA GLY A 161 -15.12 18.26 -3.81
C GLY A 161 -14.82 19.58 -3.10
N HIS A 162 -15.63 20.60 -3.40
CA HIS A 162 -15.52 21.90 -2.75
C HIS A 162 -15.51 21.77 -1.23
N ILE A 163 -14.52 22.40 -0.60
CA ILE A 163 -14.41 22.45 0.86
C ILE A 163 -15.18 23.68 1.34
N ASP A 164 -16.18 23.47 2.18
CA ASP A 164 -17.05 24.55 2.69
C ASP A 164 -16.30 25.44 3.70
N ILE A 165 -15.45 26.32 3.17
CA ILE A 165 -14.78 27.41 3.89
C ILE A 165 -15.24 28.71 3.26
N SER A 166 -15.64 29.68 4.08
CA SER A 166 -16.02 31.02 3.60
C SER A 166 -14.89 31.61 2.75
N SER A 167 -15.26 32.18 1.60
CA SER A 167 -14.32 32.90 0.72
C SER A 167 -13.55 33.99 1.45
N ASP A 168 -14.21 34.70 2.38
CA ASP A 168 -13.57 35.74 3.19
C ASP A 168 -12.42 35.18 4.06
N ILE A 169 -12.57 33.95 4.58
CA ILE A 169 -11.52 33.28 5.35
C ILE A 169 -10.38 32.85 4.41
N VAL A 170 -10.71 32.34 3.23
CA VAL A 170 -9.70 31.95 2.23
C VAL A 170 -8.89 33.14 1.79
N ASP A 171 -9.55 34.26 1.45
CA ASP A 171 -8.89 35.48 1.03
C ASP A 171 -8.08 36.11 2.18
N MET A 172 -8.62 36.12 3.39
CA MET A 172 -7.88 36.56 4.56
C MET A 172 -6.59 35.76 4.77
N LEU A 173 -6.65 34.44 4.64
CA LEU A 173 -5.47 33.62 4.77
C LEU A 173 -4.48 33.85 3.63
N ALA A 174 -4.98 33.91 2.39
CA ALA A 174 -4.16 34.09 1.19
C ALA A 174 -3.45 35.47 1.18
N ASP A 175 -4.15 36.53 1.54
CA ASP A 175 -3.60 37.86 1.58
C ASP A 175 -2.59 38.10 2.72
N ASN A 176 -2.60 37.23 3.72
CA ASN A 176 -1.62 37.24 4.81
C ASN A 176 -0.48 36.22 4.62
N LEU A 177 -0.23 35.78 3.40
CA LEU A 177 0.95 34.94 3.08
C LEU A 177 2.04 35.77 2.43
N ASP A 178 3.28 35.46 2.81
CA ASP A 178 4.43 36.01 2.11
C ASP A 178 4.49 35.40 0.70
N PRO A 179 4.79 36.18 -0.34
CA PRO A 179 4.93 35.68 -1.70
C PRO A 179 5.99 34.60 -1.82
N GLU A 180 5.84 33.72 -2.83
CA GLU A 180 6.85 32.74 -3.17
C GLU A 180 8.24 33.36 -3.36
N GLY A 181 9.27 32.73 -2.82
CA GLY A 181 10.65 33.20 -2.92
C GLY A 181 11.02 34.33 -1.94
N THR A 182 10.11 34.74 -1.03
CA THR A 182 10.41 35.75 0.00
C THR A 182 11.50 35.22 0.96
N PRO A 183 12.68 35.85 1.05
CA PRO A 183 13.73 35.44 1.98
C PRO A 183 13.26 35.56 3.42
N ASN A 184 13.46 34.50 4.22
CA ASN A 184 13.04 34.39 5.62
C ASN A 184 11.54 34.67 5.82
N ALA A 185 10.71 34.17 4.93
CA ALA A 185 9.26 34.28 5.02
C ALA A 185 8.76 33.85 6.41
N ARG A 186 7.91 34.69 7.02
CA ARG A 186 7.36 34.47 8.37
C ARG A 186 5.89 34.15 8.34
N ASN A 187 5.19 34.67 7.35
CA ASN A 187 3.79 34.38 7.11
C ASN A 187 3.67 33.25 6.10
N THR A 188 3.72 32.04 6.58
CA THR A 188 3.73 30.83 5.74
C THR A 188 2.55 29.93 6.05
N LEU A 189 2.11 29.20 5.05
CA LEU A 189 1.09 28.16 5.17
C LEU A 189 1.70 26.82 4.74
N PHE A 190 1.45 25.79 5.52
CA PHE A 190 1.88 24.44 5.20
C PHE A 190 0.70 23.48 5.20
N LEU A 191 0.68 22.62 4.21
CA LEU A 191 -0.07 21.38 4.26
C LEU A 191 0.77 20.35 5.05
N TYR A 192 0.17 19.70 6.01
CA TYR A 192 0.78 18.60 6.77
C TYR A 192 -0.30 17.58 7.10
N GLY A 193 0.10 16.47 7.64
CA GLY A 193 -0.88 15.47 8.03
C GLY A 193 -0.27 14.16 8.45
N GLN A 194 -1.13 13.16 8.49
CA GLN A 194 -0.76 11.82 8.86
C GLN A 194 -1.49 10.82 7.97
N ILE A 195 -0.79 9.76 7.60
CA ILE A 195 -1.35 8.60 6.94
C ILE A 195 -1.30 7.40 7.87
N THR A 196 -2.36 6.61 7.88
CA THR A 196 -2.41 5.33 8.59
C THR A 196 -2.87 4.23 7.64
N SER A 197 -2.36 3.02 7.83
CA SER A 197 -2.78 1.84 7.09
C SER A 197 -2.95 0.66 8.05
N GLY A 198 -4.06 -0.05 7.91
CA GLY A 198 -4.30 -1.32 8.60
C GLY A 198 -3.95 -2.55 7.75
N LEU A 199 -3.44 -2.35 6.54
CA LEU A 199 -3.11 -3.45 5.63
C LEU A 199 -1.85 -4.21 6.11
N PRO A 200 -1.76 -5.53 5.87
CA PRO A 200 -0.54 -6.30 6.15
C PRO A 200 0.55 -6.09 5.09
N LEU A 201 0.66 -4.86 4.59
CA LEU A 201 1.51 -4.44 3.51
C LEU A 201 2.24 -3.16 3.87
N SER A 202 3.44 -2.98 3.35
CA SER A 202 4.07 -1.67 3.28
C SER A 202 3.88 -1.08 1.89
N LEU A 203 3.45 0.17 1.87
CA LEU A 203 3.14 0.93 0.67
C LEU A 203 4.01 2.17 0.60
N LEU A 204 4.46 2.51 -0.60
CA LEU A 204 4.99 3.83 -0.92
C LEU A 204 3.94 4.53 -1.77
N LEU A 205 3.48 5.68 -1.30
CA LEU A 205 2.45 6.50 -1.93
C LEU A 205 3.07 7.79 -2.43
N ASP A 206 2.69 8.19 -3.64
CA ASP A 206 3.23 9.35 -4.37
C ASP A 206 2.08 10.29 -4.80
N PRO A 207 1.29 10.82 -3.84
CA PRO A 207 0.11 11.58 -4.17
C PRO A 207 0.43 12.90 -4.89
N SER A 208 -0.42 13.22 -5.85
CA SER A 208 -0.48 14.51 -6.52
C SER A 208 -1.88 15.12 -6.42
N PHE A 209 -1.96 16.42 -6.29
CA PHE A 209 -3.18 17.16 -6.02
C PHE A 209 -3.47 18.11 -7.19
N SER A 210 -4.29 17.66 -8.14
CA SER A 210 -4.64 18.48 -9.30
C SER A 210 -5.83 19.40 -8.95
N PRO A 211 -5.83 20.69 -9.34
CA PRO A 211 -4.94 21.38 -10.27
C PRO A 211 -3.65 21.97 -9.67
N THR A 212 -3.39 21.80 -8.38
CA THR A 212 -2.15 22.29 -7.75
C THR A 212 -0.91 21.50 -8.25
N GLU A 213 0.28 22.04 -8.00
CA GLU A 213 1.54 21.35 -8.24
C GLU A 213 2.05 20.58 -6.99
N ILE A 214 1.19 20.42 -5.98
CA ILE A 214 1.56 19.75 -4.73
C ILE A 214 1.77 18.27 -4.98
N THR A 215 2.95 17.79 -4.63
CA THR A 215 3.32 16.37 -4.61
C THR A 215 4.15 16.08 -3.38
N PHE A 216 4.06 14.87 -2.88
CA PHE A 216 4.97 14.38 -1.85
C PHE A 216 5.01 12.85 -1.90
N GLN A 217 6.00 12.27 -1.22
CA GLN A 217 6.11 10.83 -1.11
C GLN A 217 6.01 10.43 0.37
N VAL A 218 5.22 9.41 0.67
CA VAL A 218 5.05 8.91 2.02
C VAL A 218 4.93 7.40 2.03
N GLY A 219 5.71 6.76 2.92
CA GLY A 219 5.61 5.32 3.18
C GLY A 219 4.71 5.06 4.38
N VAL A 220 3.93 3.98 4.29
CA VAL A 220 3.15 3.45 5.42
C VAL A 220 3.20 1.93 5.35
N GLY A 221 3.21 1.27 6.48
CA GLY A 221 3.36 -0.19 6.45
C GLY A 221 2.91 -0.93 7.70
N ALA A 222 2.93 -2.24 7.62
CA ALA A 222 2.45 -3.12 8.67
C ALA A 222 3.27 -3.01 9.98
N ASP A 223 4.56 -2.66 9.90
CA ASP A 223 5.40 -2.42 11.10
C ASP A 223 5.31 -0.96 11.57
N LYS A 224 4.95 -0.04 10.69
CA LYS A 224 4.72 1.37 10.99
C LYS A 224 3.39 1.80 10.38
N ALA A 225 2.32 1.45 11.07
CA ALA A 225 0.95 1.67 10.59
C ALA A 225 0.57 3.15 10.46
N SER A 226 1.37 4.07 11.00
CA SER A 226 1.15 5.51 10.94
C SER A 226 2.43 6.23 10.57
N ASN A 227 2.35 7.20 9.67
CA ASN A 227 3.47 8.04 9.28
C ASN A 227 3.02 9.48 9.05
N ASP A 228 3.91 10.43 9.35
CA ASP A 228 3.65 11.82 9.10
C ASP A 228 3.85 12.13 7.62
N ILE A 229 2.93 12.92 7.05
CA ILE A 229 3.04 13.46 5.71
C ILE A 229 4.03 14.61 5.75
N PRO A 230 5.02 14.67 4.82
CA PRO A 230 5.95 15.77 4.75
C PRO A 230 5.23 17.12 4.64
N GLN A 231 5.71 18.10 5.42
CA GLN A 231 5.16 19.44 5.33
C GLN A 231 5.46 20.06 3.96
N THR A 232 4.41 20.45 3.26
CA THR A 232 4.50 21.11 1.95
C THR A 232 4.02 22.55 2.07
N GLN A 233 4.86 23.52 1.70
CA GLN A 233 4.47 24.92 1.71
C GLN A 233 3.43 25.18 0.64
N LEU A 234 2.38 25.93 1.02
CA LEU A 234 1.31 26.39 0.15
C LEU A 234 1.41 27.88 -0.04
N PHE A 235 1.06 28.32 -1.23
CA PHE A 235 0.91 29.72 -1.56
C PHE A 235 -0.58 30.07 -1.72
N ALA A 236 -0.88 31.37 -1.90
CA ALA A 236 -2.25 31.86 -1.97
C ALA A 236 -3.09 31.14 -3.05
N GLU A 237 -2.50 30.87 -4.20
CA GLU A 237 -3.17 30.18 -5.30
C GLU A 237 -3.47 28.71 -4.97
N ASP A 238 -2.53 28.00 -4.35
CA ASP A 238 -2.73 26.61 -3.93
C ASP A 238 -3.92 26.50 -2.97
N LEU A 239 -4.00 27.42 -2.01
CA LEU A 239 -5.09 27.42 -1.03
C LEU A 239 -6.45 27.60 -1.72
N ARG A 240 -6.56 28.54 -2.67
CA ARG A 240 -7.79 28.77 -3.42
C ARG A 240 -8.19 27.55 -4.23
N GLN A 241 -7.23 26.92 -4.91
CA GLN A 241 -7.48 25.72 -5.70
C GLN A 241 -7.91 24.52 -4.83
N ILE A 242 -7.29 24.33 -3.66
CA ILE A 242 -7.67 23.25 -2.73
C ILE A 242 -9.12 23.44 -2.25
N VAL A 243 -9.52 24.67 -1.95
CA VAL A 243 -10.88 24.94 -1.46
C VAL A 243 -11.94 24.75 -2.54
N GLU A 244 -11.65 25.11 -3.79
CA GLU A 244 -12.55 24.86 -4.93
C GLU A 244 -12.77 23.38 -5.22
N GLY A 245 -11.83 22.54 -4.84
CA GLY A 245 -11.87 21.09 -5.01
C GLY A 245 -10.66 20.56 -5.78
N ILE A 246 -10.19 19.40 -5.36
CA ILE A 246 -9.00 18.76 -5.93
C ILE A 246 -9.27 17.30 -6.27
N THR A 247 -8.58 16.82 -7.28
CA THR A 247 -8.43 15.39 -7.55
C THR A 247 -7.09 14.94 -7.00
N ILE A 248 -7.10 13.96 -6.11
CA ILE A 248 -5.90 13.35 -5.56
C ILE A 248 -5.64 12.06 -6.32
N ARG A 249 -4.52 11.99 -7.03
CA ARG A 249 -4.02 10.77 -7.66
C ARG A 249 -2.88 10.23 -6.83
N ILE A 250 -2.98 8.95 -6.47
CA ILE A 250 -2.03 8.31 -5.57
C ILE A 250 -1.45 7.07 -6.28
N PRO A 251 -0.35 7.21 -7.03
CA PRO A 251 0.44 6.05 -7.43
C PRO A 251 0.87 5.26 -6.20
N VAL A 252 0.68 3.95 -6.25
CA VAL A 252 0.94 3.05 -5.13
C VAL A 252 2.00 2.05 -5.55
N THR A 253 3.10 2.00 -4.79
CA THR A 253 4.09 0.94 -4.91
C THR A 253 4.01 0.04 -3.68
N LEU A 254 3.73 -1.24 -3.90
CA LEU A 254 3.82 -2.24 -2.85
C LEU A 254 5.28 -2.56 -2.60
N THR A 255 5.75 -2.37 -1.37
CA THR A 255 7.17 -2.57 -1.03
C THR A 255 7.42 -3.81 -0.21
N GLU A 256 6.51 -4.15 0.70
CA GLU A 256 6.67 -5.28 1.61
C GLU A 256 5.34 -6.00 1.83
N TYR A 257 5.39 -7.31 1.96
CA TYR A 257 4.27 -8.14 2.37
C TYR A 257 4.62 -8.93 3.63
N TYR A 258 3.70 -8.99 4.58
CA TYR A 258 3.87 -9.68 5.86
C TYR A 258 3.04 -10.97 5.88
N PRO A 259 3.64 -12.12 5.57
CA PRO A 259 2.93 -13.41 5.54
C PRO A 259 2.28 -13.73 6.89
N GLY A 260 1.08 -14.31 6.84
CA GLY A 260 0.36 -14.80 8.01
C GLY A 260 -0.27 -13.73 8.90
N LYS A 261 -0.15 -12.43 8.58
CA LYS A 261 -0.86 -11.39 9.33
C LYS A 261 -2.35 -11.33 9.01
N GLY A 262 -2.74 -11.82 7.82
CA GLY A 262 -4.13 -11.83 7.36
C GLY A 262 -4.72 -10.43 7.12
N PHE A 263 -5.92 -10.41 6.59
CA PHE A 263 -6.70 -9.19 6.39
C PHE A 263 -7.92 -9.24 7.33
N SER A 264 -7.95 -8.40 8.36
CA SER A 264 -9.15 -8.22 9.18
C SER A 264 -10.02 -7.12 8.58
N ASP A 265 -11.35 -7.34 8.58
CA ASP A 265 -12.30 -6.38 7.98
C ASP A 265 -12.21 -4.99 8.62
N ASP A 266 -11.94 -4.91 9.91
CA ASP A 266 -11.86 -3.65 10.66
C ASP A 266 -10.60 -2.83 10.36
N GLN A 267 -9.57 -3.46 9.76
CA GLN A 267 -8.27 -2.83 9.50
C GLN A 267 -8.01 -2.60 8.01
N TYR A 268 -8.92 -3.04 7.14
CA TYR A 268 -8.74 -2.95 5.68
C TYR A 268 -9.05 -1.55 5.16
N GLN A 269 -8.21 -0.59 5.58
CA GLN A 269 -8.38 0.81 5.19
C GLN A 269 -7.05 1.55 5.19
N ILE A 270 -6.99 2.60 4.38
CA ILE A 270 -5.97 3.64 4.42
C ILE A 270 -6.66 4.94 4.80
N VAL A 271 -6.14 5.65 5.80
CA VAL A 271 -6.68 6.94 6.23
C VAL A 271 -5.62 8.00 6.04
N ILE A 272 -5.95 9.04 5.27
CA ILE A 272 -5.12 10.21 5.06
C ILE A 272 -5.81 11.39 5.74
N SER A 273 -5.17 11.97 6.74
CA SER A 273 -5.65 13.16 7.45
C SER A 273 -4.76 14.33 7.09
N LEU A 274 -5.33 15.35 6.44
CA LEU A 274 -4.64 16.56 6.03
C LEU A 274 -5.08 17.75 6.88
N SER A 275 -4.13 18.61 7.20
CA SER A 275 -4.34 19.79 8.01
C SER A 275 -3.50 20.96 7.48
N LEU A 276 -3.89 22.16 7.81
CA LEU A 276 -3.17 23.40 7.52
C LEU A 276 -2.46 23.90 8.77
N LEU A 277 -1.23 24.36 8.60
CA LEU A 277 -0.44 25.07 9.60
C LEU A 277 -0.07 26.45 9.07
N LYS A 278 -0.69 27.50 9.62
CA LYS A 278 -0.35 28.89 9.34
C LYS A 278 0.62 29.39 10.40
N ASN A 279 1.79 29.84 9.96
CA ASN A 279 2.73 30.58 10.79
C ASN A 279 2.55 32.09 10.57
N GLY A 280 2.85 32.86 11.59
CA GLY A 280 2.70 34.31 11.60
C GLY A 280 1.28 34.77 11.92
N GLY A 281 1.13 36.05 12.21
CA GLY A 281 -0.14 36.66 12.55
C GLY A 281 -1.11 36.76 11.37
N LEU A 282 -2.35 37.08 11.68
CA LEU A 282 -3.41 37.42 10.72
C LEU A 282 -3.75 38.88 10.85
N LYS A 283 -3.87 39.57 9.74
CA LYS A 283 -4.38 40.96 9.68
C LYS A 283 -5.72 40.92 8.98
N LEU A 284 -6.70 41.52 9.61
CA LEU A 284 -8.04 41.71 9.04
C LEU A 284 -8.22 43.17 8.72
N ASP A 285 -8.57 43.48 7.49
CA ASP A 285 -9.02 44.77 7.05
C ASP A 285 -10.54 44.81 7.15
N ILE A 286 -11.08 45.68 8.00
CA ILE A 286 -12.51 45.83 8.27
C ILE A 286 -12.99 47.16 7.72
#